data_38b6ef26e879f752383f11fa859203cb
#
_entry.id   38b6ef26e879f752383f11fa859203cb
#
_cell.length_a   1.000
_cell.length_b   1.000
_cell.length_c   1.000
_cell.angle_alpha   90.00
_cell.angle_beta   90.00
_cell.angle_gamma   90.00
#
_symmetry.space_group_name_H-M   'P 1'
#
loop_
_entity.id
_entity.type
_entity.pdbx_description
1 polymer ?
#
loop_
_entity_poly.entity_id
_entity_poly.type
_entity_poly.pdbx_seq_one_letter_code
_entity_poly.pdbx_strand_id
1 'polypeptide(L)'
;NDYEHLEQLLAKYVHAYEQIIIVTESIFSMDGDIADLGRLVSLKKRYPNIWLYVDEAHAIGVRGENGLGIAEVQDCIRDIDLLVGTFGKALGSMGAYLLCSRTVREYLINTMRPLIFSTALPPAQIAWTKFLFERLPSFTDERHRLAVTSHLLSEALKGKGGEISASHIIPFIIGENEDCIQTSLYLQRKGFYCLPVRPPTVPKGTARIRFSLTADITEEEIRLSLIHI
;
A
#
# COMPACT_ATOMS: atom_id res chain seq x y z
N ASN A 1 3.62 -10.72 -5.75
CA ASN A 1 4.02 -11.60 -4.65
C ASN A 1 4.40 -13.02 -5.13
N ASP A 2 5.28 -13.13 -6.13
CA ASP A 2 5.85 -14.41 -6.58
C ASP A 2 7.24 -14.60 -5.94
N TYR A 3 7.26 -15.19 -4.75
CA TYR A 3 8.49 -15.41 -3.98
C TYR A 3 9.35 -16.53 -4.54
N GLU A 4 8.76 -17.52 -5.22
CA GLU A 4 9.50 -18.62 -5.85
C GLU A 4 10.29 -18.12 -7.04
N HIS A 5 9.67 -17.28 -7.86
CA HIS A 5 10.37 -16.61 -8.96
C HIS A 5 11.47 -15.68 -8.43
N LEU A 6 11.21 -14.93 -7.34
CA LEU A 6 12.24 -14.12 -6.70
C LEU A 6 13.43 -14.96 -6.24
N GLU A 7 13.20 -16.12 -5.58
CA GLU A 7 14.26 -17.01 -5.14
C GLU A 7 15.09 -17.54 -6.32
N GLN A 8 14.45 -17.87 -7.45
CA GLN A 8 15.15 -18.27 -8.68
C GLN A 8 16.03 -17.14 -9.24
N LEU A 9 15.52 -15.92 -9.25
CA LEU A 9 16.28 -14.74 -9.68
C LEU A 9 17.49 -14.49 -8.76
N LEU A 10 17.29 -14.55 -7.44
CA LEU A 10 18.38 -14.39 -6.47
C LEU A 10 19.44 -15.47 -6.64
N ALA A 11 19.05 -16.75 -6.76
CA ALA A 11 19.98 -17.84 -6.99
C ALA A 11 20.84 -17.63 -8.25
N LYS A 12 20.26 -17.01 -9.29
CA LYS A 12 20.95 -16.72 -10.54
C LYS A 12 21.90 -15.53 -10.45
N TYR A 13 21.51 -14.48 -9.72
CA TYR A 13 22.15 -13.18 -9.82
C TYR A 13 22.94 -12.75 -8.58
N VAL A 14 22.78 -13.40 -7.42
CA VAL A 14 23.38 -12.96 -6.15
C VAL A 14 24.90 -12.88 -6.19
N HIS A 15 25.55 -13.71 -7.00
CA HIS A 15 27.01 -13.70 -7.16
C HIS A 15 27.48 -12.87 -8.38
N ALA A 16 26.55 -12.36 -9.17
CA ALA A 16 26.87 -11.58 -10.38
C ALA A 16 26.91 -10.07 -10.11
N TYR A 17 26.32 -9.62 -8.99
CA TYR A 17 26.22 -8.20 -8.65
C TYR A 17 26.74 -7.94 -7.23
N GLU A 18 27.42 -6.81 -7.04
CA GLU A 18 27.92 -6.37 -5.74
C GLU A 18 26.78 -6.02 -4.78
N GLN A 19 25.69 -5.46 -5.32
CA GLN A 19 24.50 -5.09 -4.57
C GLN A 19 23.24 -5.43 -5.35
N ILE A 20 22.24 -5.97 -4.64
CA ILE A 20 20.90 -6.22 -5.17
C ILE A 20 19.90 -5.56 -4.26
N ILE A 21 18.97 -4.81 -4.82
CA ILE A 21 17.87 -4.19 -4.07
C ILE A 21 16.57 -4.90 -4.44
N ILE A 22 15.94 -5.53 -3.45
CA ILE A 22 14.56 -6.03 -3.57
C ILE A 22 13.64 -4.87 -3.26
N VAL A 23 12.77 -4.51 -4.21
CA VAL A 23 11.78 -3.43 -4.07
C VAL A 23 10.39 -4.04 -4.06
N THR A 24 9.59 -3.69 -3.06
CA THR A 24 8.20 -4.13 -2.94
C THR A 24 7.32 -3.06 -2.32
N GLU A 25 6.00 -3.14 -2.56
CA GLU A 25 5.00 -2.50 -1.70
C GLU A 25 4.60 -3.47 -0.58
N SER A 26 4.26 -2.96 0.59
CA SER A 26 3.73 -3.80 1.68
C SER A 26 2.25 -4.14 1.47
N ILE A 27 1.49 -3.18 0.90
CA ILE A 27 0.15 -3.37 0.35
C ILE A 27 0.18 -2.88 -1.09
N PHE A 28 -0.08 -3.75 -2.04
CA PHE A 28 -0.05 -3.41 -3.46
C PHE A 28 -1.24 -2.56 -3.87
N SER A 29 -0.94 -1.49 -4.58
CA SER A 29 -1.88 -0.39 -4.85
C SER A 29 -3.08 -0.77 -5.71
N MET A 30 -2.97 -1.78 -6.58
CA MET A 30 -4.02 -2.16 -7.54
C MET A 30 -4.82 -3.38 -7.11
N ASP A 31 -4.20 -4.32 -6.41
CA ASP A 31 -4.79 -5.61 -6.05
C ASP A 31 -5.09 -5.71 -4.55
N GLY A 32 -4.49 -4.86 -3.72
CA GLY A 32 -4.70 -4.83 -2.28
C GLY A 32 -4.08 -6.02 -1.54
N ASP A 33 -3.31 -6.85 -2.25
CA ASP A 33 -2.57 -7.96 -1.65
C ASP A 33 -1.44 -7.46 -0.74
N ILE A 34 -1.12 -8.24 0.26
CA ILE A 34 -0.11 -7.92 1.28
C ILE A 34 1.15 -8.73 1.01
N ALA A 35 2.29 -8.06 1.06
CA ALA A 35 3.59 -8.72 0.96
C ALA A 35 3.93 -9.50 2.24
N ASP A 36 4.50 -10.69 2.06
CA ASP A 36 5.16 -11.43 3.14
C ASP A 36 6.58 -10.87 3.35
N LEU A 37 6.66 -9.82 4.16
CA LEU A 37 7.92 -9.14 4.48
C LEU A 37 8.84 -10.06 5.30
N GLY A 38 8.28 -10.95 6.12
CA GLY A 38 9.05 -11.93 6.89
C GLY A 38 9.83 -12.88 5.96
N ARG A 39 9.20 -13.33 4.87
CA ARG A 39 9.88 -14.14 3.84
C ARG A 39 10.97 -13.34 3.12
N LEU A 40 10.71 -12.07 2.79
CA LEU A 40 11.71 -11.19 2.15
C LEU A 40 12.90 -10.92 3.07
N VAL A 41 12.66 -10.68 4.35
CA VAL A 41 13.72 -10.53 5.35
C VAL A 41 14.54 -11.81 5.49
N SER A 42 13.90 -12.98 5.45
CA SER A 42 14.58 -14.28 5.49
C SER A 42 15.48 -14.47 4.27
N LEU A 43 15.03 -14.05 3.08
CA LEU A 43 15.83 -14.06 1.86
C LEU A 43 17.03 -13.10 1.96
N LYS A 44 16.79 -11.88 2.43
CA LYS A 44 17.87 -10.91 2.68
C LYS A 44 18.93 -11.45 3.63
N LYS A 45 18.53 -12.09 4.73
CA LYS A 45 19.47 -12.64 5.74
C LYS A 45 20.35 -13.77 5.18
N ARG A 46 19.93 -14.44 4.10
CA ARG A 46 20.76 -15.45 3.43
C ARG A 46 21.91 -14.87 2.60
N TYR A 47 21.77 -13.62 2.15
CA TYR A 47 22.70 -13.01 1.19
C TYR A 47 23.09 -11.60 1.64
N PRO A 48 24.36 -11.36 2.01
CA PRO A 48 24.81 -10.10 2.64
C PRO A 48 24.78 -8.89 1.70
N ASN A 49 24.69 -9.13 0.38
CA ASN A 49 24.63 -8.08 -0.65
C ASN A 49 23.19 -7.72 -1.07
N ILE A 50 22.17 -8.20 -0.33
CA ILE A 50 20.77 -7.85 -0.60
C ILE A 50 20.34 -6.72 0.34
N TRP A 51 19.72 -5.70 -0.24
CA TRP A 51 19.00 -4.65 0.45
C TRP A 51 17.50 -4.80 0.20
N LEU A 52 16.72 -4.50 1.22
CA LEU A 52 15.25 -4.54 1.15
C LEU A 52 14.71 -3.12 1.20
N TYR A 53 14.01 -2.72 0.13
CA TYR A 53 13.23 -1.49 0.04
C TYR A 53 11.75 -1.84 0.11
N VAL A 54 11.03 -1.28 1.09
CA VAL A 54 9.61 -1.51 1.28
C VAL A 54 8.86 -0.18 1.24
N ASP A 55 7.84 -0.09 0.40
CA ASP A 55 6.92 1.03 0.35
C ASP A 55 5.66 0.71 1.17
N GLU A 56 5.47 1.47 2.25
CA GLU A 56 4.32 1.41 3.17
C GLU A 56 3.24 2.46 2.85
N ALA A 57 3.29 3.07 1.68
CA ALA A 57 2.40 4.19 1.35
C ALA A 57 0.91 3.88 1.50
N HIS A 58 0.50 2.63 1.34
CA HIS A 58 -0.87 2.17 1.53
C HIS A 58 -1.13 1.54 2.91
N ALA A 59 -0.10 1.38 3.74
CA ALA A 59 -0.23 0.72 5.02
C ALA A 59 -0.02 1.63 6.23
N ILE A 60 0.81 2.67 6.10
CA ILE A 60 1.01 3.68 7.16
C ILE A 60 -0.31 4.35 7.53
N GLY A 61 -0.60 4.44 8.82
CA GLY A 61 -1.85 4.96 9.38
C GLY A 61 -3.00 3.94 9.36
N VAL A 62 -2.90 2.86 8.55
CA VAL A 62 -3.98 1.91 8.27
C VAL A 62 -3.78 0.57 8.97
N ARG A 63 -2.56 0.11 9.09
CA ARG A 63 -2.18 -1.20 9.64
C ARG A 63 -1.18 -1.07 10.78
N GLY A 64 -1.19 -2.08 11.66
CA GLY A 64 -0.36 -2.11 12.86
C GLY A 64 -1.07 -1.54 14.08
N GLU A 65 -0.63 -1.93 15.27
CA GLU A 65 -1.19 -1.48 16.55
C GLU A 65 -1.01 0.04 16.72
N ASN A 66 0.16 0.55 16.36
CA ASN A 66 0.47 1.98 16.37
C ASN A 66 0.23 2.67 15.03
N GLY A 67 -0.27 1.95 14.01
CA GLY A 67 -0.50 2.47 12.68
C GLY A 67 0.78 2.61 11.84
N LEU A 68 1.84 1.87 12.14
CA LEU A 68 3.14 1.98 11.45
C LEU A 68 3.25 1.09 10.20
N GLY A 69 2.19 0.36 9.85
CA GLY A 69 2.13 -0.39 8.60
C GLY A 69 2.31 -1.91 8.77
N ILE A 70 2.54 -2.59 7.65
CA ILE A 70 2.70 -4.06 7.60
C ILE A 70 4.02 -4.50 8.23
N ALA A 71 5.07 -3.69 8.11
CA ALA A 71 6.34 -3.98 8.75
C ALA A 71 6.24 -4.01 10.29
N GLU A 72 5.31 -3.22 10.87
CA GLU A 72 4.95 -3.34 12.29
C GLU A 72 4.20 -4.64 12.55
N VAL A 73 3.16 -4.93 11.75
CA VAL A 73 2.34 -6.16 11.91
C VAL A 73 3.20 -7.43 11.86
N GLN A 74 4.23 -7.43 11.03
CA GLN A 74 5.13 -8.58 10.83
C GLN A 74 6.43 -8.48 11.65
N ASP A 75 6.52 -7.52 12.58
CA ASP A 75 7.67 -7.28 13.47
C ASP A 75 9.03 -7.28 12.76
N CYS A 76 9.11 -6.56 11.62
CA CYS A 76 10.31 -6.56 10.78
C CYS A 76 10.81 -5.16 10.38
N ILE A 77 10.31 -4.08 11.01
CA ILE A 77 10.71 -2.69 10.70
C ILE A 77 12.24 -2.54 10.71
N ARG A 78 12.92 -3.15 11.69
CA ARG A 78 14.38 -3.02 11.88
C ARG A 78 15.21 -3.82 10.88
N ASP A 79 14.60 -4.79 10.21
CA ASP A 79 15.25 -5.63 9.22
C ASP A 79 15.19 -5.03 7.80
N ILE A 80 14.42 -3.96 7.59
CA ILE A 80 14.26 -3.28 6.31
C ILE A 80 15.32 -2.17 6.21
N ASP A 81 16.02 -2.11 5.08
CA ASP A 81 17.09 -1.12 4.88
C ASP A 81 16.55 0.25 4.47
N LEU A 82 15.50 0.27 3.68
CA LEU A 82 14.85 1.45 3.13
C LEU A 82 13.33 1.30 3.27
N LEU A 83 12.76 1.86 4.34
CA LEU A 83 11.32 1.86 4.57
C LEU A 83 10.75 3.23 4.20
N VAL A 84 9.88 3.25 3.20
CA VAL A 84 9.25 4.48 2.71
C VAL A 84 7.77 4.51 3.11
N GLY A 85 7.28 5.69 3.45
CA GLY A 85 5.86 5.94 3.60
C GLY A 85 5.50 7.33 3.10
N THR A 86 4.22 7.56 2.86
CA THR A 86 3.71 8.85 2.38
C THR A 86 2.80 9.51 3.41
N PHE A 87 2.85 10.83 3.43
CA PHE A 87 1.90 11.63 4.21
C PHE A 87 0.64 11.99 3.41
N GLY A 88 0.61 11.71 2.10
CA GLY A 88 -0.45 12.15 1.18
C GLY A 88 -1.68 11.23 1.10
N LYS A 89 -1.71 10.10 1.80
CA LYS A 89 -2.83 9.15 1.80
C LYS A 89 -3.57 9.18 3.15
N ALA A 90 -3.44 8.15 3.97
CA ALA A 90 -4.15 8.05 5.25
C ALA A 90 -3.86 9.22 6.22
N LEU A 91 -2.69 9.84 6.11
CA LEU A 91 -2.32 10.98 6.94
C LEU A 91 -2.85 12.34 6.44
N GLY A 92 -3.53 12.41 5.30
CA GLY A 92 -4.16 13.64 4.81
C GLY A 92 -3.23 14.86 4.77
N SER A 93 -1.96 14.65 4.40
CA SER A 93 -0.91 15.66 4.42
C SER A 93 -0.13 15.66 3.10
N MET A 94 1.07 16.18 3.07
CA MET A 94 1.96 16.23 1.89
C MET A 94 3.34 15.71 2.21
N GLY A 95 3.99 15.14 1.19
CA GLY A 95 5.36 14.63 1.29
C GLY A 95 5.42 13.16 1.62
N ALA A 96 6.63 12.71 1.90
CA ALA A 96 6.96 11.33 2.23
C ALA A 96 8.14 11.30 3.20
N TYR A 97 8.38 10.13 3.77
CA TYR A 97 9.56 9.89 4.59
C TYR A 97 10.29 8.63 4.10
N LEU A 98 11.57 8.61 4.38
CA LEU A 98 12.41 7.43 4.22
C LEU A 98 13.06 7.13 5.57
N LEU A 99 12.80 5.96 6.10
CA LEU A 99 13.46 5.39 7.27
C LEU A 99 14.62 4.52 6.81
N CYS A 100 15.82 4.79 7.29
CA CYS A 100 17.03 4.05 6.93
C CYS A 100 18.10 4.19 8.01
N SER A 101 19.22 3.49 7.85
CA SER A 101 20.37 3.66 8.75
C SER A 101 20.95 5.07 8.70
N ARG A 102 21.64 5.48 9.77
CA ARG A 102 22.30 6.78 9.83
C ARG A 102 23.29 6.99 8.67
N THR A 103 24.07 5.99 8.36
CA THR A 103 25.05 6.04 7.27
C THR A 103 24.39 6.29 5.92
N VAL A 104 23.30 5.58 5.63
CA VAL A 104 22.51 5.77 4.40
C VAL A 104 21.92 7.18 4.37
N ARG A 105 21.35 7.64 5.49
CA ARG A 105 20.80 9.00 5.59
C ARG A 105 21.85 10.07 5.29
N GLU A 106 23.03 9.97 5.88
CA GLU A 106 24.12 10.92 5.65
C GLU A 106 24.59 10.90 4.19
N TYR A 107 24.67 9.74 3.58
CA TYR A 107 24.97 9.61 2.15
C TYR A 107 23.89 10.28 1.28
N LEU A 108 22.60 9.99 1.51
CA LEU A 108 21.50 10.53 0.72
C LEU A 108 21.37 12.04 0.82
N ILE A 109 21.61 12.65 1.99
CA ILE A 109 21.60 14.11 2.16
C ILE A 109 22.63 14.79 1.23
N ASN A 110 23.74 14.13 0.96
CA ASN A 110 24.82 14.68 0.15
C ASN A 110 24.77 14.28 -1.34
N THR A 111 23.97 13.26 -1.71
CA THR A 111 23.98 12.71 -3.07
C THR A 111 22.62 12.64 -3.73
N MET A 112 21.52 12.63 -2.96
CA MET A 112 20.16 12.49 -3.48
C MET A 112 19.69 13.79 -4.10
N ARG A 113 19.84 13.91 -5.42
CA ARG A 113 19.48 15.12 -6.17
C ARG A 113 18.04 15.61 -5.94
N PRO A 114 17.00 14.75 -5.91
CA PRO A 114 15.64 15.20 -5.60
C PRO A 114 15.49 15.84 -4.22
N LEU A 115 16.29 15.42 -3.23
CA LEU A 115 16.28 16.02 -1.90
C LEU A 115 17.02 17.36 -1.89
N ILE A 116 18.21 17.41 -2.52
CA ILE A 116 19.09 18.59 -2.51
C ILE A 116 18.46 19.76 -3.27
N PHE A 117 17.79 19.48 -4.40
CA PHE A 117 17.25 20.49 -5.31
C PHE A 117 15.74 20.68 -5.19
N SER A 118 15.11 20.16 -4.14
CA SER A 118 13.69 20.37 -3.84
C SER A 118 13.51 21.53 -2.86
N THR A 119 12.43 22.27 -3.04
CA THR A 119 11.97 23.24 -2.04
C THR A 119 11.43 22.50 -0.82
N ALA A 120 11.78 22.99 0.37
CA ALA A 120 11.29 22.44 1.64
C ALA A 120 9.76 22.54 1.73
N LEU A 121 9.15 21.59 2.45
CA LEU A 121 7.73 21.65 2.77
C LEU A 121 7.39 22.87 3.63
N PRO A 122 6.23 23.49 3.44
CA PRO A 122 5.81 24.62 4.28
C PRO A 122 5.79 24.24 5.77
N PRO A 123 6.22 25.11 6.69
CA PRO A 123 6.23 24.84 8.12
C PRO A 123 4.88 24.43 8.70
N ALA A 124 3.78 25.02 8.22
CA ALA A 124 2.41 24.65 8.62
C ALA A 124 2.10 23.18 8.26
N GLN A 125 2.53 22.74 7.08
CA GLN A 125 2.35 21.37 6.64
C GLN A 125 3.17 20.38 7.49
N ILE A 126 4.39 20.76 7.86
CA ILE A 126 5.24 19.94 8.74
C ILE A 126 4.60 19.82 10.13
N ALA A 127 4.08 20.93 10.68
CA ALA A 127 3.42 20.95 11.96
C ALA A 127 2.14 20.07 11.96
N TRP A 128 1.35 20.13 10.89
CA TRP A 128 0.17 19.29 10.69
C TRP A 128 0.56 17.81 10.60
N THR A 129 1.55 17.48 9.78
CA THR A 129 2.05 16.10 9.65
C THR A 129 2.52 15.55 10.99
N LYS A 130 3.30 16.34 11.75
CA LYS A 130 3.78 15.96 13.07
C LYS A 130 2.59 15.69 14.03
N PHE A 131 1.62 16.60 14.08
CA PHE A 131 0.43 16.45 14.91
C PHE A 131 -0.33 15.15 14.61
N LEU A 132 -0.52 14.81 13.34
CA LEU A 132 -1.19 13.57 12.94
C LEU A 132 -0.35 12.34 13.28
N PHE A 133 0.96 12.40 12.99
CA PHE A 133 1.86 11.28 13.24
C PHE A 133 1.94 10.90 14.72
N GLU A 134 1.97 11.91 15.61
CA GLU A 134 1.96 11.69 17.06
C GLU A 134 0.63 11.09 17.56
N ARG A 135 -0.44 11.20 16.79
CA ARG A 135 -1.77 10.65 17.12
C ARG A 135 -2.05 9.27 16.47
N LEU A 136 -1.21 8.80 15.57
CA LEU A 136 -1.43 7.50 14.91
C LEU A 136 -1.75 6.37 15.90
N PRO A 137 -1.06 6.21 17.03
CA PRO A 137 -1.39 5.15 17.97
C PRO A 137 -2.82 5.24 18.54
N SER A 138 -3.41 6.44 18.63
CA SER A 138 -4.75 6.63 19.18
C SER A 138 -5.90 6.31 18.21
N PHE A 139 -5.63 6.12 16.90
CA PHE A 139 -6.66 5.81 15.90
C PHE A 139 -6.97 4.30 15.80
N THR A 140 -7.03 3.62 16.93
CA THR A 140 -7.32 2.17 17.00
C THR A 140 -8.72 1.82 16.54
N ASP A 141 -9.72 2.61 16.95
CA ASP A 141 -11.12 2.36 16.58
C ASP A 141 -11.34 2.60 15.08
N GLU A 142 -10.70 3.60 14.50
CA GLU A 142 -10.74 3.88 13.05
C GLU A 142 -10.13 2.73 12.26
N ARG A 143 -8.96 2.24 12.68
CA ARG A 143 -8.33 1.07 12.04
C ARG A 143 -9.18 -0.18 12.17
N HIS A 144 -9.80 -0.39 13.33
CA HIS A 144 -10.70 -1.53 13.54
C HIS A 144 -11.93 -1.45 12.63
N ARG A 145 -12.63 -0.29 12.60
CA ARG A 145 -13.77 -0.09 11.68
C ARG A 145 -13.39 -0.35 10.23
N LEU A 146 -12.26 0.22 9.79
CA LEU A 146 -11.76 0.01 8.42
C LEU A 146 -11.50 -1.47 8.13
N ALA A 147 -10.93 -2.22 9.08
CA ALA A 147 -10.70 -3.66 8.91
C ALA A 147 -12.02 -4.43 8.77
N VAL A 148 -13.03 -4.12 9.60
CA VAL A 148 -14.35 -4.76 9.56
C VAL A 148 -15.07 -4.48 8.25
N THR A 149 -15.16 -3.21 7.84
CA THR A 149 -15.84 -2.82 6.60
C THR A 149 -15.12 -3.35 5.36
N SER A 150 -13.78 -3.40 5.38
CA SER A 150 -12.99 -4.00 4.29
C SER A 150 -13.25 -5.50 4.16
N HIS A 151 -13.27 -6.22 5.25
CA HIS A 151 -13.59 -7.65 5.26
C HIS A 151 -15.01 -7.90 4.75
N LEU A 152 -15.99 -7.14 5.23
CA LEU A 152 -17.39 -7.25 4.81
C LEU A 152 -17.54 -7.08 3.29
N LEU A 153 -16.94 -6.04 2.71
CA LEU A 153 -17.01 -5.82 1.24
C LEU A 153 -16.28 -6.91 0.47
N SER A 154 -15.08 -7.29 0.91
CA SER A 154 -14.27 -8.30 0.27
C SER A 154 -14.99 -9.66 0.20
N GLU A 155 -15.57 -10.13 1.32
CA GLU A 155 -16.34 -11.37 1.36
C GLU A 155 -17.60 -11.31 0.48
N ALA A 156 -18.29 -10.18 0.45
CA ALA A 156 -19.50 -10.03 -0.35
C ALA A 156 -19.24 -9.98 -1.86
N LEU A 157 -18.06 -9.57 -2.28
CA LEU A 157 -17.65 -9.57 -3.70
C LEU A 157 -17.03 -10.90 -4.15
N LYS A 158 -16.72 -11.79 -3.22
CA LYS A 158 -16.19 -13.12 -3.51
C LYS A 158 -17.11 -13.89 -4.45
N GLY A 159 -16.56 -14.40 -5.54
CA GLY A 159 -17.33 -15.15 -6.55
C GLY A 159 -18.13 -14.29 -7.52
N LYS A 160 -18.12 -12.95 -7.38
CA LYS A 160 -18.75 -12.01 -8.31
C LYS A 160 -17.73 -11.27 -9.21
N GLY A 161 -16.49 -11.74 -9.31
CA GLY A 161 -15.39 -11.05 -9.97
C GLY A 161 -14.44 -10.34 -8.99
N GLY A 162 -14.74 -10.36 -7.68
CA GLY A 162 -13.84 -9.94 -6.62
C GLY A 162 -12.93 -11.08 -6.16
N GLU A 163 -11.68 -10.79 -5.98
CA GLU A 163 -10.76 -11.61 -5.20
C GLU A 163 -10.80 -11.17 -3.73
N ILE A 164 -10.53 -12.10 -2.82
CA ILE A 164 -10.45 -11.74 -1.39
C ILE A 164 -9.23 -10.86 -1.22
N SER A 165 -9.46 -9.59 -0.92
CA SER A 165 -8.40 -8.69 -0.53
C SER A 165 -8.16 -8.75 0.98
N ALA A 166 -6.91 -8.79 1.37
CA ALA A 166 -6.50 -8.73 2.76
C ALA A 166 -6.40 -7.29 3.30
N SER A 167 -6.68 -6.28 2.46
CA SER A 167 -6.52 -4.85 2.80
C SER A 167 -7.81 -4.04 2.58
N HIS A 168 -7.73 -2.74 2.78
CA HIS A 168 -8.80 -1.77 2.50
C HIS A 168 -8.90 -1.42 1.00
N ILE A 169 -8.02 -1.96 0.18
CA ILE A 169 -8.05 -1.85 -1.28
C ILE A 169 -8.64 -3.14 -1.82
N ILE A 170 -9.81 -3.06 -2.43
CA ILE A 170 -10.56 -4.23 -2.87
C ILE A 170 -10.82 -4.10 -4.37
N PRO A 171 -10.16 -4.91 -5.21
CA PRO A 171 -10.42 -4.94 -6.63
C PRO A 171 -11.71 -5.71 -6.94
N PHE A 172 -12.51 -5.17 -7.83
CA PHE A 172 -13.64 -5.85 -8.45
C PHE A 172 -13.38 -5.93 -9.95
N ILE A 173 -12.90 -7.08 -10.40
CA ILE A 173 -12.47 -7.30 -11.79
C ILE A 173 -13.70 -7.51 -12.67
N ILE A 174 -13.83 -6.65 -13.69
CA ILE A 174 -14.93 -6.70 -14.67
C ILE A 174 -14.42 -7.28 -16.00
N GLY A 175 -13.16 -6.98 -16.34
CA GLY A 175 -12.51 -7.51 -17.54
C GLY A 175 -12.43 -6.47 -18.66
N GLU A 176 -13.54 -6.18 -19.34
CA GLU A 176 -13.56 -5.28 -20.47
C GLU A 176 -13.63 -3.80 -20.06
N ASN A 177 -12.97 -2.94 -20.84
CA ASN A 177 -12.86 -1.52 -20.54
C ASN A 177 -14.21 -0.81 -20.53
N GLU A 178 -15.03 -1.10 -21.53
CA GLU A 178 -16.34 -0.45 -21.67
C GLU A 178 -17.27 -0.83 -20.54
N ASP A 179 -17.35 -2.11 -20.21
CA ASP A 179 -18.17 -2.62 -19.10
C ASP A 179 -17.75 -2.02 -17.76
N CYS A 180 -16.44 -1.87 -17.57
CA CYS A 180 -15.88 -1.25 -16.37
C CYS A 180 -16.28 0.25 -16.27
N ILE A 181 -16.28 0.97 -17.38
CA ILE A 181 -16.72 2.37 -17.43
C ILE A 181 -18.23 2.45 -17.12
N GLN A 182 -19.05 1.62 -17.74
CA GLN A 182 -20.50 1.63 -17.54
C GLN A 182 -20.87 1.27 -16.11
N THR A 183 -20.19 0.27 -15.52
CA THR A 183 -20.36 -0.09 -14.10
C THR A 183 -20.00 1.05 -13.18
N SER A 184 -18.88 1.73 -13.42
CA SER A 184 -18.48 2.90 -12.64
C SER A 184 -19.53 4.03 -12.71
N LEU A 185 -20.00 4.36 -13.92
CA LEU A 185 -21.02 5.38 -14.14
C LEU A 185 -22.35 5.01 -13.49
N TYR A 186 -22.73 3.73 -13.53
CA TYR A 186 -23.94 3.24 -12.86
C TYR A 186 -23.84 3.41 -11.34
N LEU A 187 -22.74 2.98 -10.72
CA LEU A 187 -22.50 3.13 -9.28
C LEU A 187 -22.49 4.60 -8.84
N GLN A 188 -21.87 5.47 -9.64
CA GLN A 188 -21.84 6.93 -9.37
C GLN A 188 -23.26 7.52 -9.39
N ARG A 189 -24.12 7.10 -10.32
CA ARG A 189 -25.55 7.53 -10.33
C ARG A 189 -26.32 7.04 -9.11
N LYS A 190 -25.86 5.99 -8.46
CA LYS A 190 -26.43 5.45 -7.22
C LYS A 190 -25.81 6.07 -5.95
N GLY A 191 -24.91 7.05 -6.12
CA GLY A 191 -24.26 7.76 -5.02
C GLY A 191 -22.92 7.16 -4.54
N PHE A 192 -22.42 6.11 -5.22
CA PHE A 192 -21.15 5.48 -4.86
C PHE A 192 -20.04 5.97 -5.79
N TYR A 193 -19.18 6.84 -5.28
CA TYR A 193 -18.06 7.37 -6.05
C TYR A 193 -16.95 6.33 -6.18
N CYS A 194 -16.81 5.75 -7.34
CA CYS A 194 -15.73 4.84 -7.69
C CYS A 194 -15.25 5.10 -9.11
N LEU A 195 -13.98 4.79 -9.37
CA LEU A 195 -13.33 5.04 -10.65
C LEU A 195 -12.94 3.74 -11.34
N PRO A 196 -13.08 3.66 -12.68
CA PRO A 196 -12.64 2.51 -13.44
C PRO A 196 -11.12 2.53 -13.60
N VAL A 197 -10.43 1.48 -13.18
CA VAL A 197 -9.01 1.27 -13.45
C VAL A 197 -8.87 0.37 -14.67
N ARG A 198 -8.12 0.84 -15.67
CA ARG A 198 -8.03 0.24 -16.99
C ARG A 198 -6.58 0.18 -17.49
N PRO A 199 -6.28 -0.58 -18.55
CA PRO A 199 -5.01 -0.48 -19.24
C PRO A 199 -4.67 0.97 -19.64
N PRO A 200 -3.40 1.42 -19.55
CA PRO A 200 -2.20 0.61 -19.24
C PRO A 200 -1.91 0.40 -17.76
N THR A 201 -2.72 0.94 -16.84
CA THR A 201 -2.51 0.82 -15.37
C THR A 201 -2.61 -0.62 -14.89
N VAL A 202 -3.48 -1.41 -15.52
CA VAL A 202 -3.65 -2.85 -15.29
C VAL A 202 -3.54 -3.60 -16.62
N PRO A 203 -3.28 -4.92 -16.62
CA PRO A 203 -3.22 -5.70 -17.84
C PRO A 203 -4.52 -5.67 -18.66
N LYS A 204 -4.43 -5.91 -19.97
CA LYS A 204 -5.62 -6.06 -20.83
C LYS A 204 -6.52 -7.20 -20.34
N GLY A 205 -7.83 -7.01 -20.37
CA GLY A 205 -8.80 -7.97 -19.89
C GLY A 205 -8.94 -8.04 -18.37
N THR A 206 -8.34 -7.11 -17.63
CA THR A 206 -8.42 -7.04 -16.16
C THR A 206 -8.86 -5.66 -15.67
N ALA A 207 -9.62 -4.92 -16.49
CA ALA A 207 -10.23 -3.67 -16.06
C ALA A 207 -11.13 -3.91 -14.84
N ARG A 208 -11.09 -3.00 -13.89
CA ARG A 208 -11.69 -3.20 -12.57
C ARG A 208 -12.21 -1.92 -11.94
N ILE A 209 -13.17 -2.03 -11.07
CA ILE A 209 -13.45 -1.02 -10.05
C ILE A 209 -12.51 -1.29 -8.88
N ARG A 210 -11.74 -0.28 -8.46
CA ARG A 210 -10.88 -0.37 -7.29
C ARG A 210 -11.56 0.38 -6.14
N PHE A 211 -12.13 -0.37 -5.22
CA PHE A 211 -12.64 0.20 -3.99
C PHE A 211 -11.47 0.52 -3.06
N SER A 212 -11.44 1.74 -2.56
CA SER A 212 -10.51 2.18 -1.51
C SER A 212 -11.34 2.70 -0.34
N LEU A 213 -11.46 1.89 0.68
CA LEU A 213 -12.29 2.21 1.83
C LEU A 213 -11.57 3.18 2.78
N THR A 214 -12.37 3.98 3.47
CA THR A 214 -11.95 4.82 4.58
C THR A 214 -12.63 4.38 5.87
N ALA A 215 -12.11 4.80 7.01
CA ALA A 215 -12.67 4.44 8.31
C ALA A 215 -14.04 5.08 8.59
N ASP A 216 -14.45 6.07 7.80
CA ASP A 216 -15.75 6.75 7.94
C ASP A 216 -16.88 6.00 7.23
N ILE A 217 -16.55 5.06 6.33
CA ILE A 217 -17.56 4.25 5.64
C ILE A 217 -18.20 3.29 6.63
N THR A 218 -19.52 3.32 6.71
CA THR A 218 -20.31 2.46 7.59
C THR A 218 -20.62 1.11 6.97
N GLU A 219 -20.96 0.12 7.80
CA GLU A 219 -21.42 -1.18 7.28
C GLU A 219 -22.74 -1.05 6.49
N GLU A 220 -23.60 -0.11 6.83
CA GLU A 220 -24.85 0.14 6.10
C GLU A 220 -24.57 0.64 4.68
N GLU A 221 -23.64 1.57 4.51
CA GLU A 221 -23.21 2.06 3.20
C GLU A 221 -22.58 0.95 2.36
N ILE A 222 -21.78 0.07 2.97
CA ILE A 222 -21.25 -1.13 2.28
C ILE A 222 -22.40 -2.03 1.81
N ARG A 223 -23.37 -2.34 2.69
CA ARG A 223 -24.52 -3.18 2.32
C ARG A 223 -25.36 -2.55 1.22
N LEU A 224 -25.58 -1.23 1.25
CA LEU A 224 -26.29 -0.50 0.19
C LEU A 224 -25.52 -0.55 -1.13
N SER A 225 -24.19 -0.42 -1.12
CA SER A 225 -23.39 -0.53 -2.35
C SER A 225 -23.52 -1.91 -3.00
N LEU A 226 -23.57 -2.97 -2.19
CA LEU A 226 -23.68 -4.36 -2.65
C LEU A 226 -25.02 -4.70 -3.34
N ILE A 227 -26.07 -3.92 -3.11
CA ILE A 227 -27.36 -4.06 -3.81
C ILE A 227 -27.21 -3.68 -5.29
N HIS A 228 -26.19 -2.88 -5.61
CA HIS A 228 -25.95 -2.31 -6.94
C HIS A 228 -24.75 -2.95 -7.67
N ILE A 229 -24.05 -3.87 -7.03
CA ILE A 229 -22.94 -4.67 -7.58
C ILE A 229 -23.41 -6.12 -7.79
#